data_3f80655fc7eef12509331709d349eef3
#
_entry.id   3f80655fc7eef12509331709d349eef3
#
_cell.length_a   1.000
_cell.length_b   1.000
_cell.length_c   1.000
_cell.angle_alpha   90.00
_cell.angle_beta   90.00
_cell.angle_gamma   90.00
#
_symmetry.space_group_name_H-M   'P 1'
#
loop_
_entity.id
_entity.type
_entity.pdbx_description
1 polymer ?
#
loop_
_entity_poly.entity_id
_entity_poly.type
_entity_poly.pdbx_seq_one_letter_code
_entity_poly.pdbx_strand_id
1 'polypeptide(L)'
;MKRYERHADAIAQLIHSGALRPGDRVPSVREASRTRGISPSTVFEAYYLLEAQGLIHARPRSGYYVSARLPGTAEARPAEPLPSQPAATSTGVAISDLVFEVLGLARDRDLVPLGSAFPGLELFPLERLARCLASGMRKLDPWNIVQSLPPGDERLRQQIALRYGLHGMAVDVEEIIITNGAMEALNLCLEAVTQPGDVVVVESPTFYAALQALERLNLQALEIATHPRDGIDLAA
;
A
#
# COMPACT_ATOMS: atom_id res chain seq x y z
N MET A 1 27.52 -22.95 8.89
CA MET A 1 27.26 -21.50 9.12
C MET A 1 28.37 -20.69 8.51
N LYS A 2 28.03 -19.84 7.57
CA LYS A 2 28.98 -19.00 6.81
C LYS A 2 29.57 -17.89 7.71
N ARG A 3 30.73 -17.33 7.30
CA ARG A 3 31.40 -16.28 8.13
C ARG A 3 30.54 -15.05 8.34
N TYR A 4 29.79 -14.61 7.33
CA TYR A 4 28.91 -13.44 7.43
C TYR A 4 27.71 -13.71 8.34
N GLU A 5 27.13 -14.92 8.33
CA GLU A 5 26.04 -15.32 9.22
C GLU A 5 26.47 -15.25 10.70
N ARG A 6 27.64 -15.80 11.02
CA ARG A 6 28.22 -15.71 12.38
C ARG A 6 28.45 -14.28 12.84
N HIS A 7 28.86 -13.40 11.93
CA HIS A 7 29.04 -11.99 12.26
C HIS A 7 27.70 -11.27 12.45
N ALA A 8 26.70 -11.55 11.64
CA ALA A 8 25.35 -11.03 11.80
C ALA A 8 24.73 -11.50 13.12
N ASP A 9 24.81 -12.79 13.45
CA ASP A 9 24.30 -13.32 14.71
C ASP A 9 24.95 -12.68 15.94
N ALA A 10 26.26 -12.45 15.89
CA ALA A 10 26.96 -11.78 17.00
C ALA A 10 26.46 -10.36 17.23
N ILE A 11 26.18 -9.60 16.17
CA ILE A 11 25.59 -8.25 16.28
C ILE A 11 24.12 -8.34 16.71
N ALA A 12 23.34 -9.27 16.19
CA ALA A 12 21.96 -9.49 16.60
C ALA A 12 21.87 -9.80 18.09
N GLN A 13 22.78 -10.61 18.65
CA GLN A 13 22.85 -10.85 20.08
C GLN A 13 23.14 -9.60 20.90
N LEU A 14 24.04 -8.72 20.44
CA LEU A 14 24.32 -7.44 21.10
C LEU A 14 23.08 -6.51 21.11
N ILE A 15 22.29 -6.57 20.04
CA ILE A 15 21.03 -5.80 19.95
C ILE A 15 19.97 -6.42 20.88
N HIS A 16 19.78 -7.73 20.85
CA HIS A 16 18.78 -8.40 21.70
C HIS A 16 19.12 -8.32 23.19
N SER A 17 20.41 -8.34 23.54
CA SER A 17 20.85 -8.17 24.95
C SER A 17 20.78 -6.73 25.44
N GLY A 18 20.48 -5.75 24.54
CA GLY A 18 20.47 -4.33 24.89
C GLY A 18 21.85 -3.68 25.00
N ALA A 19 22.92 -4.40 24.67
CA ALA A 19 24.28 -3.84 24.61
C ALA A 19 24.42 -2.83 23.46
N LEU A 20 23.70 -3.05 22.36
CA LEU A 20 23.43 -2.06 21.30
C LEU A 20 21.95 -1.67 21.39
N ARG A 21 21.69 -0.41 21.66
CA ARG A 21 20.33 0.13 21.85
C ARG A 21 19.76 0.68 20.53
N PRO A 22 18.43 0.76 20.38
CA PRO A 22 17.82 1.47 19.27
C PRO A 22 18.42 2.87 19.07
N GLY A 23 18.82 3.16 17.83
CA GLY A 23 19.50 4.40 17.47
C GLY A 23 21.02 4.40 17.62
N ASP A 24 21.61 3.40 18.27
CA ASP A 24 23.06 3.28 18.36
C ASP A 24 23.68 2.99 16.99
N ARG A 25 24.88 3.53 16.79
CA ARG A 25 25.65 3.29 15.56
C ARG A 25 26.32 1.93 15.63
N VAL A 26 26.11 1.10 14.62
CA VAL A 26 26.84 -0.16 14.45
C VAL A 26 28.26 0.16 13.96
N PRO A 27 29.30 -0.61 14.35
CA PRO A 27 30.66 -0.39 13.88
C PRO A 27 30.73 -0.23 12.36
N SER A 28 31.58 0.68 11.87
CA SER A 28 31.73 0.85 10.42
C SER A 28 32.27 -0.42 9.77
N VAL A 29 32.01 -0.64 8.48
CA VAL A 29 32.51 -1.81 7.74
C VAL A 29 34.03 -1.96 7.88
N ARG A 30 34.77 -0.84 7.82
CA ARG A 30 36.23 -0.85 7.99
C ARG A 30 36.64 -1.26 9.41
N GLU A 31 35.96 -0.76 10.39
CA GLU A 31 36.22 -1.05 11.80
C GLU A 31 35.88 -2.51 12.13
N ALA A 32 34.70 -3.00 11.73
CA ALA A 32 34.30 -4.40 11.90
C ALA A 32 35.25 -5.38 11.19
N SER A 33 35.66 -5.04 9.98
CA SER A 33 36.65 -5.82 9.20
C SER A 33 37.98 -5.91 9.94
N ARG A 34 38.50 -4.79 10.44
CA ARG A 34 39.77 -4.74 11.18
C ARG A 34 39.69 -5.50 12.51
N THR A 35 38.62 -5.27 13.27
CA THR A 35 38.49 -5.83 14.63
C THR A 35 38.19 -7.32 14.62
N ARG A 36 37.48 -7.81 13.63
CA ARG A 36 37.08 -9.22 13.52
C ARG A 36 37.95 -10.05 12.57
N GLY A 37 38.89 -9.43 11.86
CA GLY A 37 39.75 -10.13 10.91
C GLY A 37 39.02 -10.77 9.73
N ILE A 38 37.93 -10.16 9.27
CA ILE A 38 37.09 -10.62 8.16
C ILE A 38 37.11 -9.60 7.02
N SER A 39 36.86 -10.06 5.78
CA SER A 39 36.87 -9.16 4.63
C SER A 39 35.73 -8.11 4.70
N PRO A 40 35.93 -6.91 4.12
CA PRO A 40 34.85 -5.92 4.03
C PRO A 40 33.58 -6.45 3.36
N SER A 41 33.70 -7.30 2.33
CA SER A 41 32.56 -7.92 1.67
C SER A 41 31.75 -8.82 2.61
N THR A 42 32.45 -9.60 3.46
CA THR A 42 31.80 -10.44 4.50
C THR A 42 31.02 -9.58 5.52
N VAL A 43 31.56 -8.41 5.87
CA VAL A 43 30.85 -7.47 6.76
C VAL A 43 29.62 -6.88 6.06
N PHE A 44 29.74 -6.50 4.79
CA PHE A 44 28.59 -6.02 4.02
C PHE A 44 27.47 -7.06 3.93
N GLU A 45 27.80 -8.31 3.61
CA GLU A 45 26.80 -9.40 3.58
C GLU A 45 26.10 -9.57 4.94
N ALA A 46 26.85 -9.49 6.05
CA ALA A 46 26.28 -9.55 7.39
C ALA A 46 25.33 -8.36 7.66
N TYR A 47 25.70 -7.17 7.22
CA TYR A 47 24.86 -5.97 7.43
C TYR A 47 23.63 -5.99 6.53
N TYR A 48 23.72 -6.48 5.30
CA TYR A 48 22.55 -6.74 4.46
C TYR A 48 21.57 -7.73 5.11
N LEU A 49 22.10 -8.80 5.72
CA LEU A 49 21.25 -9.76 6.43
C LEU A 49 20.54 -9.13 7.62
N LEU A 50 21.25 -8.34 8.43
CA LEU A 50 20.68 -7.63 9.57
C LEU A 50 19.67 -6.55 9.15
N GLU A 51 19.89 -5.89 8.03
CA GLU A 51 18.97 -4.91 7.46
C GLU A 51 17.72 -5.59 6.92
N ALA A 52 17.85 -6.73 6.23
CA ALA A 52 16.74 -7.55 5.78
C ALA A 52 15.90 -8.10 6.95
N GLN A 53 16.54 -8.35 8.10
CA GLN A 53 15.87 -8.73 9.35
C GLN A 53 15.27 -7.53 10.10
N GLY A 54 15.45 -6.30 9.60
CA GLY A 54 14.95 -5.07 10.24
C GLY A 54 15.68 -4.68 11.54
N LEU A 55 16.80 -5.33 11.89
CA LEU A 55 17.56 -5.06 13.10
C LEU A 55 18.39 -3.78 13.01
N ILE A 56 18.89 -3.46 11.81
CA ILE A 56 19.63 -2.22 11.53
C ILE A 56 19.07 -1.56 10.27
N HIS A 57 19.44 -0.29 10.05
CA HIS A 57 19.15 0.45 8.83
C HIS A 57 20.34 1.32 8.42
N ALA A 58 20.53 1.50 7.12
CA ALA A 58 21.55 2.39 6.58
C ALA A 58 21.10 3.85 6.64
N ARG A 59 22.01 4.76 7.07
CA ARG A 59 21.86 6.22 6.90
C ARG A 59 22.86 6.71 5.85
N PRO A 60 22.41 7.41 4.80
CA PRO A 60 23.29 7.90 3.75
C PRO A 60 24.48 8.70 4.33
N ARG A 61 25.68 8.38 3.90
CA ARG A 61 26.97 8.99 4.31
C ARG A 61 27.29 8.88 5.80
N SER A 62 26.51 8.19 6.62
CA SER A 62 26.67 8.12 8.07
C SER A 62 26.95 6.69 8.58
N GLY A 63 26.53 5.64 7.87
CA GLY A 63 26.74 4.24 8.24
C GLY A 63 25.45 3.54 8.65
N TYR A 64 25.57 2.46 9.44
CA TYR A 64 24.45 1.64 9.88
C TYR A 64 24.11 1.93 11.35
N TYR A 65 22.82 1.89 11.65
CA TYR A 65 22.26 2.18 12.97
C TYR A 65 21.24 1.11 13.37
N VAL A 66 21.15 0.80 14.65
CA VAL A 66 20.14 -0.11 15.19
C VAL A 66 18.76 0.51 14.96
N SER A 67 17.84 -0.29 14.44
CA SER A 67 16.48 0.15 14.15
C SER A 67 15.75 0.59 15.41
N ALA A 68 14.96 1.65 15.31
CA ALA A 68 14.15 2.15 16.41
C ALA A 68 13.06 1.15 16.85
N ARG A 69 12.59 0.33 15.91
CA ARG A 69 11.70 -0.82 16.14
C ARG A 69 12.49 -2.09 15.91
N LEU A 70 12.81 -2.81 16.97
CA LEU A 70 13.40 -4.15 16.85
C LEU A 70 12.27 -5.15 16.55
N PRO A 71 12.46 -6.07 15.57
CA PRO A 71 11.56 -7.20 15.39
C PRO A 71 11.52 -8.02 16.69
N GLY A 72 10.37 -8.15 17.29
CA GLY A 72 10.20 -8.92 18.54
C GLY A 72 9.99 -8.12 19.82
N THR A 73 10.16 -6.80 19.86
CA THR A 73 9.49 -5.97 20.85
C THR A 73 8.03 -5.85 20.42
N ALA A 74 7.31 -6.95 20.53
CA ALA A 74 5.89 -6.96 20.31
C ALA A 74 5.26 -6.09 21.41
N GLU A 75 4.92 -4.84 21.09
CA GLU A 75 3.67 -4.33 21.64
C GLU A 75 2.66 -5.46 21.45
N ALA A 76 2.00 -5.86 22.54
CA ALA A 76 0.96 -6.88 22.47
C ALA A 76 0.13 -6.61 21.22
N ARG A 77 0.15 -7.55 20.26
CA ARG A 77 -0.63 -7.37 19.04
C ARG A 77 -2.04 -7.01 19.49
N PRO A 78 -2.63 -5.90 19.04
CA PRO A 78 -4.01 -5.60 19.36
C PRO A 78 -4.82 -6.87 19.11
N ALA A 79 -5.73 -7.20 20.01
CA ALA A 79 -6.64 -8.31 19.79
C ALA A 79 -7.27 -8.14 18.43
N GLU A 80 -7.30 -9.20 17.65
CA GLU A 80 -7.89 -9.17 16.31
C GLU A 80 -9.36 -8.77 16.43
N PRO A 81 -9.81 -7.74 15.68
CA PRO A 81 -11.20 -7.35 15.74
C PRO A 81 -12.10 -8.52 15.32
N LEU A 82 -13.23 -8.66 16.00
CA LEU A 82 -14.22 -9.66 15.60
C LEU A 82 -14.80 -9.33 14.22
N PRO A 83 -15.28 -10.34 13.48
CA PRO A 83 -16.05 -10.11 12.26
C PRO A 83 -17.22 -9.16 12.50
N SER A 84 -17.55 -8.36 11.50
CA SER A 84 -18.74 -7.52 11.54
C SER A 84 -20.03 -8.39 11.58
N GLN A 85 -21.12 -7.84 12.08
CA GLN A 85 -22.43 -8.52 12.16
C GLN A 85 -23.50 -7.64 11.50
N PRO A 86 -23.48 -7.49 10.16
CA PRO A 86 -24.51 -6.70 9.47
C PRO A 86 -25.88 -7.39 9.49
N ALA A 87 -26.93 -6.62 9.24
CA ALA A 87 -28.26 -7.17 9.04
C ALA A 87 -28.33 -7.96 7.73
N ALA A 88 -28.92 -9.15 7.73
CA ALA A 88 -29.04 -10.01 6.57
C ALA A 88 -30.20 -9.57 5.62
N THR A 89 -30.32 -8.27 5.36
CA THR A 89 -31.36 -7.70 4.50
C THR A 89 -30.75 -6.68 3.55
N SER A 90 -31.13 -6.76 2.26
CA SER A 90 -30.74 -5.71 1.32
C SER A 90 -31.51 -4.43 1.59
N THR A 91 -30.83 -3.29 1.49
CA THR A 91 -31.40 -1.97 1.72
C THR A 91 -31.04 -1.02 0.60
N GLY A 92 -31.95 -0.07 0.31
CA GLY A 92 -31.64 1.07 -0.55
C GLY A 92 -30.54 1.93 0.10
N VAL A 93 -29.61 2.40 -0.72
CA VAL A 93 -28.48 3.22 -0.24
C VAL A 93 -28.87 4.70 -0.35
N ALA A 94 -28.67 5.47 0.75
CA ALA A 94 -28.84 6.92 0.80
C ALA A 94 -27.75 7.49 1.72
N ILE A 95 -26.56 7.69 1.20
CA ILE A 95 -25.36 8.01 2.00
C ILE A 95 -24.66 9.30 1.56
N SER A 96 -24.97 9.81 0.38
CA SER A 96 -24.20 10.93 -0.22
C SER A 96 -24.19 12.18 0.65
N ASP A 97 -25.30 12.54 1.27
CA ASP A 97 -25.38 13.72 2.14
C ASP A 97 -24.46 13.60 3.34
N LEU A 98 -24.47 12.44 4.02
CA LEU A 98 -23.57 12.15 5.14
C LEU A 98 -22.11 12.21 4.72
N VAL A 99 -21.77 11.65 3.57
CA VAL A 99 -20.40 11.67 3.04
C VAL A 99 -19.95 13.10 2.76
N PHE A 100 -20.80 13.95 2.16
CA PHE A 100 -20.46 15.36 1.92
C PHE A 100 -20.29 16.14 3.22
N GLU A 101 -21.07 15.86 4.24
CA GLU A 101 -20.91 16.44 5.57
C GLU A 101 -19.53 16.07 6.17
N VAL A 102 -19.22 14.77 6.23
CA VAL A 102 -17.94 14.27 6.77
C VAL A 102 -16.73 14.81 6.00
N LEU A 103 -16.79 14.83 4.68
CA LEU A 103 -15.72 15.40 3.85
C LEU A 103 -15.60 16.92 4.00
N GLY A 104 -16.73 17.60 4.29
CA GLY A 104 -16.75 19.01 4.63
C GLY A 104 -15.95 19.31 5.90
N LEU A 105 -16.14 18.50 6.94
CA LEU A 105 -15.39 18.59 8.20
C LEU A 105 -13.89 18.37 8.04
N ALA A 106 -13.47 17.55 7.08
CA ALA A 106 -12.05 17.32 6.79
C ALA A 106 -11.29 18.57 6.28
N ARG A 107 -12.00 19.65 5.91
CA ARG A 107 -11.42 20.94 5.51
C ARG A 107 -11.10 21.83 6.72
N ASP A 108 -11.66 21.54 7.86
CA ASP A 108 -11.41 22.27 9.10
C ASP A 108 -10.02 21.90 9.63
N ARG A 109 -9.13 22.88 9.74
CA ARG A 109 -7.76 22.68 10.18
C ARG A 109 -7.61 22.42 11.68
N ASP A 110 -8.63 22.76 12.44
CA ASP A 110 -8.67 22.55 13.89
C ASP A 110 -9.15 21.14 14.26
N LEU A 111 -9.65 20.39 13.28
CA LEU A 111 -10.08 19.00 13.44
C LEU A 111 -9.02 18.01 12.94
N VAL A 112 -8.83 16.93 13.68
CA VAL A 112 -8.06 15.78 13.24
C VAL A 112 -8.93 14.94 12.30
N PRO A 113 -8.60 14.83 10.97
CA PRO A 113 -9.49 14.26 9.97
C PRO A 113 -9.49 12.71 9.99
N LEU A 114 -9.86 12.11 11.13
CA LEU A 114 -9.91 10.64 11.29
C LEU A 114 -11.02 9.98 10.43
N GLY A 115 -12.00 10.76 9.96
CA GLY A 115 -13.06 10.28 9.07
C GLY A 115 -12.66 10.21 7.59
N SER A 116 -11.42 10.57 7.23
CA SER A 116 -10.93 10.53 5.86
C SER A 116 -9.68 9.65 5.74
N ALA A 117 -9.54 8.94 4.62
CA ALA A 117 -8.39 8.07 4.34
C ALA A 117 -7.35 8.76 3.41
N PHE A 118 -7.20 10.09 3.52
CA PHE A 118 -6.21 10.83 2.72
C PHE A 118 -4.80 10.61 3.29
N PRO A 119 -3.88 10.03 2.51
CA PRO A 119 -2.49 9.88 2.94
C PRO A 119 -1.78 11.22 3.02
N GLY A 120 -0.85 11.38 3.97
CA GLY A 120 -0.01 12.55 4.07
C GLY A 120 0.89 12.73 2.84
N LEU A 121 1.18 13.99 2.47
CA LEU A 121 1.99 14.31 1.30
C LEU A 121 3.40 13.72 1.35
N GLU A 122 3.94 13.51 2.54
CA GLU A 122 5.26 12.89 2.78
C GLU A 122 5.34 11.43 2.33
N LEU A 123 4.19 10.76 2.15
CA LEU A 123 4.13 9.39 1.65
C LEU A 123 4.23 9.31 0.12
N PHE A 124 4.13 10.45 -0.57
CA PHE A 124 4.23 10.49 -2.03
C PHE A 124 5.65 10.83 -2.48
N PRO A 125 6.19 10.15 -3.51
CA PRO A 125 7.50 10.45 -4.07
C PRO A 125 7.42 11.67 -5.02
N LEU A 126 7.04 12.84 -4.49
CA LEU A 126 6.70 14.04 -5.26
C LEU A 126 7.80 14.49 -6.23
N GLU A 127 9.08 14.48 -5.79
CA GLU A 127 10.20 14.84 -6.66
C GLU A 127 10.35 13.91 -7.87
N ARG A 128 10.11 12.60 -7.66
CA ARG A 128 10.16 11.61 -8.73
C ARG A 128 9.00 11.80 -9.70
N LEU A 129 7.80 12.05 -9.19
CA LEU A 129 6.62 12.34 -9.99
C LEU A 129 6.81 13.61 -10.82
N ALA A 130 7.32 14.68 -10.23
CA ALA A 130 7.60 15.93 -10.95
C ALA A 130 8.59 15.74 -12.11
N ARG A 131 9.65 14.95 -11.87
CA ARG A 131 10.63 14.62 -12.94
C ARG A 131 10.00 13.79 -14.07
N CYS A 132 9.15 12.82 -13.73
CA CYS A 132 8.44 12.01 -14.71
C CYS A 132 7.47 12.88 -15.55
N LEU A 133 6.69 13.73 -14.90
CA LEU A 133 5.78 14.67 -15.57
C LEU A 133 6.53 15.59 -16.52
N ALA A 134 7.59 16.27 -16.05
CA ALA A 134 8.39 17.14 -16.89
C ALA A 134 9.04 16.42 -18.08
N SER A 135 9.45 15.16 -17.91
CA SER A 135 9.97 14.34 -19.00
C SER A 135 8.88 13.94 -20.00
N GLY A 136 7.70 13.58 -19.51
CA GLY A 136 6.54 13.21 -20.33
C GLY A 136 6.08 14.39 -21.19
N MET A 137 5.92 15.57 -20.58
CA MET A 137 5.48 16.77 -21.29
C MET A 137 6.42 17.19 -22.45
N ARG A 138 7.72 16.99 -22.30
CA ARG A 138 8.68 17.27 -23.38
C ARG A 138 8.58 16.31 -24.57
N LYS A 139 7.91 15.18 -24.39
CA LYS A 139 7.73 14.14 -25.41
C LYS A 139 6.31 14.09 -25.96
N LEU A 140 5.45 15.04 -25.55
CA LEU A 140 4.09 15.11 -26.06
C LEU A 140 4.10 15.37 -27.56
N ASP A 141 3.45 14.45 -28.28
CA ASP A 141 3.11 14.60 -29.68
C ASP A 141 1.63 15.03 -29.75
N PRO A 142 1.24 15.97 -30.60
CA PRO A 142 -0.16 16.35 -30.83
C PRO A 142 -1.08 15.14 -31.10
N TRP A 143 -0.57 14.09 -31.75
CA TRP A 143 -1.29 12.84 -31.99
C TRP A 143 -1.56 12.00 -30.73
N ASN A 144 -0.84 12.25 -29.61
CA ASN A 144 -1.09 11.54 -28.36
C ASN A 144 -2.51 11.82 -27.79
N ILE A 145 -3.13 12.93 -28.15
CA ILE A 145 -4.51 13.22 -27.75
C ILE A 145 -5.46 12.18 -28.32
N VAL A 146 -5.27 11.78 -29.58
CA VAL A 146 -6.09 10.73 -30.21
C VAL A 146 -5.75 9.33 -29.68
N GLN A 147 -4.48 9.09 -29.36
CA GLN A 147 -4.04 7.82 -28.78
C GLN A 147 -4.54 7.59 -27.36
N SER A 148 -4.97 8.66 -26.67
CA SER A 148 -5.55 8.57 -25.32
C SER A 148 -7.06 8.32 -25.32
N LEU A 149 -7.69 8.18 -26.47
CA LEU A 149 -9.08 7.70 -26.56
C LEU A 149 -9.19 6.25 -26.03
N PRO A 150 -10.37 5.82 -25.57
CA PRO A 150 -10.56 4.43 -25.13
C PRO A 150 -10.03 3.42 -26.14
N PRO A 151 -9.32 2.38 -25.67
CA PRO A 151 -9.10 1.96 -24.28
C PRO A 151 -7.94 2.66 -23.53
N GLY A 152 -7.35 3.71 -24.09
CA GLY A 152 -6.26 4.48 -23.48
C GLY A 152 -4.88 4.20 -24.08
N ASP A 153 -3.87 4.95 -23.65
CA ASP A 153 -2.50 4.88 -24.21
C ASP A 153 -1.93 3.45 -24.13
N GLU A 154 -1.56 2.93 -25.31
CA GLU A 154 -1.08 1.55 -25.45
C GLU A 154 0.19 1.28 -24.63
N ARG A 155 1.11 2.24 -24.55
CA ARG A 155 2.35 2.08 -23.80
C ARG A 155 2.07 1.99 -22.29
N LEU A 156 1.05 2.70 -21.80
CA LEU A 156 0.62 2.58 -20.40
C LEU A 156 0.00 1.21 -20.16
N ARG A 157 -0.87 0.73 -21.05
CA ARG A 157 -1.48 -0.61 -20.98
C ARG A 157 -0.41 -1.71 -21.00
N GLN A 158 0.60 -1.61 -21.87
CA GLN A 158 1.75 -2.51 -21.90
C GLN A 158 2.52 -2.54 -20.58
N GLN A 159 2.77 -1.38 -19.95
CA GLN A 159 3.44 -1.30 -18.65
C GLN A 159 2.60 -1.94 -17.53
N ILE A 160 1.29 -1.80 -17.59
CA ILE A 160 0.38 -2.46 -16.65
C ILE A 160 0.41 -3.98 -16.86
N ALA A 161 0.26 -4.47 -18.09
CA ALA A 161 0.36 -5.90 -18.42
C ALA A 161 1.69 -6.51 -17.94
N LEU A 162 2.81 -5.82 -18.20
CA LEU A 162 4.12 -6.24 -17.72
C LEU A 162 4.16 -6.34 -16.19
N ARG A 163 3.55 -5.40 -15.48
CA ARG A 163 3.50 -5.40 -14.02
C ARG A 163 2.68 -6.57 -13.47
N TYR A 164 1.56 -6.92 -14.10
CA TYR A 164 0.81 -8.13 -13.79
C TYR A 164 1.65 -9.39 -14.03
N GLY A 165 2.37 -9.44 -15.16
CA GLY A 165 3.27 -10.55 -15.50
C GLY A 165 4.38 -10.78 -14.48
N LEU A 166 4.96 -9.72 -13.90
CA LEU A 166 5.94 -9.82 -12.83
C LEU A 166 5.38 -10.44 -11.53
N HIS A 167 4.08 -10.40 -11.35
CA HIS A 167 3.36 -11.04 -10.23
C HIS A 167 2.71 -12.38 -10.61
N GLY A 168 3.07 -12.95 -11.76
CA GLY A 168 2.61 -14.26 -12.20
C GLY A 168 1.22 -14.30 -12.85
N MET A 169 0.65 -13.13 -13.19
CA MET A 169 -0.64 -13.02 -13.87
C MET A 169 -0.43 -12.58 -15.33
N ALA A 170 -0.87 -13.42 -16.28
CA ALA A 170 -0.90 -13.06 -17.70
C ALA A 170 -2.19 -12.28 -18.00
N VAL A 171 -2.06 -11.02 -18.38
CA VAL A 171 -3.17 -10.16 -18.79
C VAL A 171 -2.84 -9.63 -20.19
N ASP A 172 -3.77 -9.77 -21.14
CA ASP A 172 -3.61 -9.21 -22.47
C ASP A 172 -3.72 -7.67 -22.40
N VAL A 173 -2.91 -7.00 -23.22
CA VAL A 173 -2.95 -5.53 -23.32
C VAL A 173 -4.33 -5.04 -23.77
N GLU A 174 -5.04 -5.83 -24.60
CA GLU A 174 -6.38 -5.49 -25.08
C GLU A 174 -7.48 -5.67 -24.01
N GLU A 175 -7.20 -6.37 -22.91
CA GLU A 175 -8.11 -6.50 -21.76
C GLU A 175 -8.00 -5.33 -20.78
N ILE A 176 -7.05 -4.41 -21.01
CA ILE A 176 -6.78 -3.29 -20.10
C ILE A 176 -7.42 -2.02 -20.64
N ILE A 177 -8.30 -1.42 -19.85
CA ILE A 177 -8.93 -0.12 -20.12
C ILE A 177 -8.43 0.89 -19.09
N ILE A 178 -7.95 2.04 -19.56
CA ILE A 178 -7.49 3.13 -18.69
C ILE A 178 -8.66 4.04 -18.34
N THR A 179 -8.82 4.31 -17.05
CA THR A 179 -9.85 5.20 -16.51
C THR A 179 -9.23 6.34 -15.70
N ASN A 180 -10.02 7.39 -15.41
CA ASN A 180 -9.59 8.51 -14.56
C ASN A 180 -9.70 8.14 -13.06
N GLY A 181 -9.13 7.02 -12.68
CA GLY A 181 -9.09 6.53 -11.32
C GLY A 181 -10.10 5.43 -11.03
N ALA A 182 -9.95 4.84 -9.84
CA ALA A 182 -10.71 3.65 -9.42
C ALA A 182 -12.23 3.88 -9.36
N MET A 183 -12.67 5.10 -9.05
CA MET A 183 -14.11 5.39 -8.98
C MET A 183 -14.80 5.39 -10.34
N GLU A 184 -14.14 5.89 -11.40
CA GLU A 184 -14.67 5.75 -12.75
C GLU A 184 -14.71 4.28 -13.15
N ALA A 185 -13.64 3.52 -12.91
CA ALA A 185 -13.61 2.09 -13.18
C ALA A 185 -14.76 1.34 -12.48
N LEU A 186 -14.97 1.60 -11.18
CA LEU A 186 -16.04 0.97 -10.40
C LEU A 186 -17.42 1.30 -10.99
N ASN A 187 -17.69 2.57 -11.29
CA ASN A 187 -18.96 2.97 -11.89
C ASN A 187 -19.20 2.30 -13.24
N LEU A 188 -18.20 2.29 -14.12
CA LEU A 188 -18.31 1.64 -15.45
C LEU A 188 -18.53 0.13 -15.32
N CYS A 189 -17.84 -0.52 -14.37
CA CYS A 189 -18.05 -1.96 -14.12
C CYS A 189 -19.47 -2.24 -13.62
N LEU A 190 -19.97 -1.46 -12.66
CA LEU A 190 -21.33 -1.62 -12.15
C LEU A 190 -22.37 -1.38 -13.26
N GLU A 191 -22.23 -0.30 -14.02
CA GLU A 191 -23.14 0.01 -15.14
C GLU A 191 -23.17 -1.11 -16.21
N ALA A 192 -22.03 -1.77 -16.43
CA ALA A 192 -21.95 -2.84 -17.43
C ALA A 192 -22.65 -4.13 -17.00
N VAL A 193 -22.82 -4.40 -15.72
CA VAL A 193 -23.28 -5.71 -15.19
C VAL A 193 -24.53 -5.64 -14.32
N THR A 194 -25.07 -4.45 -14.01
CA THR A 194 -26.25 -4.28 -13.16
C THR A 194 -27.32 -3.42 -13.81
N GLN A 195 -28.54 -3.57 -13.29
CA GLN A 195 -29.68 -2.73 -13.61
C GLN A 195 -30.23 -2.08 -12.33
N PRO A 196 -30.91 -0.92 -12.41
CA PRO A 196 -31.52 -0.29 -11.25
C PRO A 196 -32.44 -1.26 -10.49
N GLY A 197 -32.24 -1.36 -9.17
CA GLY A 197 -32.94 -2.29 -8.30
C GLY A 197 -32.20 -3.59 -8.00
N ASP A 198 -31.12 -3.91 -8.73
CA ASP A 198 -30.30 -5.09 -8.44
C ASP A 198 -29.62 -4.98 -7.08
N VAL A 199 -29.36 -6.15 -6.48
CA VAL A 199 -28.68 -6.26 -5.19
C VAL A 199 -27.20 -6.50 -5.40
N VAL A 200 -26.36 -5.66 -4.79
CA VAL A 200 -24.90 -5.80 -4.79
C VAL A 200 -24.44 -6.16 -3.38
N VAL A 201 -23.69 -7.24 -3.29
CA VAL A 201 -23.05 -7.68 -2.05
C VAL A 201 -21.84 -6.80 -1.74
N VAL A 202 -21.76 -6.29 -0.53
CA VAL A 202 -20.66 -5.44 -0.05
C VAL A 202 -20.12 -5.91 1.29
N GLU A 203 -18.86 -5.64 1.53
CA GLU A 203 -18.26 -5.84 2.85
C GLU A 203 -18.84 -4.88 3.89
N SER A 204 -18.84 -5.28 5.15
CA SER A 204 -19.22 -4.40 6.26
C SER A 204 -18.09 -4.36 7.30
N PRO A 205 -17.43 -3.22 7.52
CA PRO A 205 -17.62 -1.92 6.85
C PRO A 205 -17.02 -1.88 5.44
N THR A 206 -17.58 -1.03 4.58
CA THR A 206 -17.09 -0.82 3.21
C THR A 206 -16.67 0.64 2.97
N PHE A 207 -16.04 0.88 1.83
CA PHE A 207 -15.65 2.23 1.43
C PHE A 207 -16.89 3.04 1.01
N TYR A 208 -17.08 4.19 1.62
CA TYR A 208 -18.27 5.03 1.41
C TYR A 208 -18.53 5.41 -0.05
N ALA A 209 -17.47 5.61 -0.85
CA ALA A 209 -17.66 5.96 -2.26
C ALA A 209 -18.17 4.78 -3.11
N ALA A 210 -17.97 3.53 -2.68
CA ALA A 210 -18.65 2.39 -3.27
C ALA A 210 -20.16 2.47 -3.02
N LEU A 211 -20.58 2.81 -1.79
CA LEU A 211 -21.99 3.01 -1.47
C LEU A 211 -22.59 4.19 -2.27
N GLN A 212 -21.85 5.28 -2.48
CA GLN A 212 -22.31 6.37 -3.35
C GLN A 212 -22.50 5.92 -4.82
N ALA A 213 -21.65 5.02 -5.31
CA ALA A 213 -21.83 4.45 -6.66
C ALA A 213 -23.12 3.62 -6.73
N LEU A 214 -23.43 2.83 -5.70
CA LEU A 214 -24.69 2.07 -5.62
C LEU A 214 -25.90 3.01 -5.56
N GLU A 215 -25.85 4.05 -4.72
CA GLU A 215 -26.91 5.07 -4.62
C GLU A 215 -27.17 5.73 -5.98
N ARG A 216 -26.10 6.17 -6.67
CA ARG A 216 -26.19 6.80 -7.99
C ARG A 216 -26.88 5.91 -9.04
N LEU A 217 -26.60 4.62 -8.98
CA LEU A 217 -27.13 3.63 -9.93
C LEU A 217 -28.48 3.03 -9.46
N ASN A 218 -29.01 3.53 -8.34
CA ASN A 218 -30.25 3.03 -7.75
C ASN A 218 -30.21 1.51 -7.46
N LEU A 219 -29.08 1.04 -6.96
CA LEU A 219 -28.84 -0.35 -6.55
C LEU A 219 -29.11 -0.52 -5.06
N GLN A 220 -29.32 -1.76 -4.63
CA GLN A 220 -29.46 -2.13 -3.22
C GLN A 220 -28.15 -2.72 -2.70
N ALA A 221 -27.79 -2.44 -1.46
CA ALA A 221 -26.66 -3.05 -0.80
C ALA A 221 -27.11 -4.19 0.12
N LEU A 222 -26.44 -5.33 0.01
CA LEU A 222 -26.50 -6.41 0.98
C LEU A 222 -25.15 -6.49 1.67
N GLU A 223 -25.10 -6.07 2.93
CA GLU A 223 -23.88 -6.14 3.71
C GLU A 223 -23.63 -7.55 4.23
N ILE A 224 -22.40 -8.06 4.04
CA ILE A 224 -22.00 -9.37 4.54
C ILE A 224 -20.89 -9.22 5.59
N ALA A 225 -20.90 -10.13 6.58
CA ALA A 225 -19.89 -10.22 7.61
C ALA A 225 -18.49 -10.30 6.98
N THR A 226 -17.58 -9.47 7.48
CA THR A 226 -16.22 -9.38 6.94
C THR A 226 -15.21 -9.51 8.06
N HIS A 227 -14.26 -10.43 7.88
CA HIS A 227 -13.15 -10.60 8.80
C HIS A 227 -11.95 -9.77 8.30
N PRO A 228 -11.24 -9.04 9.19
CA PRO A 228 -10.15 -8.13 8.77
C PRO A 228 -9.00 -8.82 8.04
N ARG A 229 -8.79 -10.13 8.27
CA ARG A 229 -7.74 -10.93 7.65
C ARG A 229 -8.23 -11.76 6.48
N ASP A 230 -9.37 -12.42 6.67
CA ASP A 230 -9.84 -13.47 5.75
C ASP A 230 -10.83 -12.93 4.70
N GLY A 231 -11.28 -11.68 4.87
CA GLY A 231 -12.18 -11.01 3.96
C GLY A 231 -13.66 -11.36 4.21
N ILE A 232 -14.42 -11.33 3.14
CA ILE A 232 -15.87 -11.54 3.15
C ILE A 232 -16.23 -13.01 3.47
N ASP A 233 -17.22 -13.22 4.31
CA ASP A 233 -17.74 -14.56 4.62
C ASP A 233 -18.74 -14.98 3.53
N LEU A 234 -18.29 -15.88 2.65
CA LEU A 234 -19.12 -16.39 1.55
C LEU A 234 -20.11 -17.48 1.99
N ALA A 235 -20.08 -17.89 3.26
CA ALA A 235 -21.02 -18.88 3.81
C ALA A 235 -22.17 -18.21 4.60
N ALA A 236 -22.09 -16.91 4.82
CA ALA A 236 -23.07 -16.14 5.55
C ALA A 236 -24.35 -15.85 4.72
#